data_6f1a9d6263f40cd14555fba498d53656
#
_entry.id   6f1a9d6263f40cd14555fba498d53656
#
_cell.length_a   1.000
_cell.length_b   1.000
_cell.length_c   1.000
_cell.angle_alpha   90.00
_cell.angle_beta   90.00
_cell.angle_gamma   90.00
#
_symmetry.space_group_name_H-M   'P 1'
#
loop_
_entity.id
_entity.type
_entity.pdbx_description
1 polymer ?
#
loop_
_entity_poly.entity_id
_entity_poly.type
_entity_poly.pdbx_seq_one_letter_code
_entity_poly.pdbx_strand_id
1 'polypeptide(L)'
;MVSVVKMKSFVPAASLAWLLMLGFRADALTTSAISSRRAPVSSFSPGRRLQASSWSSSSSSSSRRRRAVSVAPRASLAAGFPGFLPAALTTQAGAGFGINTALGLAGAFTGAYSKMLTPSGLLHAWALGVILWSSFGWRGWSLCVVYLLAGSRVTKVKMADKVALGIGEGRGGKRGPENVWGSAATGALCALAALRWPQHAALMNLGYVASIATKLSDTFASEIGKAYGYNCFLITSLKPVPRGTEGAVSVEGTLAGVGGSLIIAAYGALVGLIGRDCRSLALVAAAAFVGTTAESYIGAIAQDKVKLLTNEVVNFLNTLIGGAFAIGVAVSGVW
;
A
#
# COMPACT_ATOMS: atom_id res chain seq x y z
N MET A 1 44.71 11.45 19.60
CA MET A 1 43.71 10.96 20.59
C MET A 1 42.38 10.97 19.90
N VAL A 2 41.97 9.84 19.33
CA VAL A 2 40.73 9.71 18.56
C VAL A 2 39.70 9.10 19.51
N SER A 3 38.66 9.87 19.82
CA SER A 3 37.55 9.44 20.68
C SER A 3 36.55 8.62 19.86
N VAL A 4 36.49 7.32 20.13
CA VAL A 4 35.51 6.39 19.55
C VAL A 4 34.16 6.61 20.25
N VAL A 5 33.24 7.29 19.58
CA VAL A 5 31.84 7.39 20.04
C VAL A 5 31.15 6.05 19.78
N LYS A 6 30.89 5.29 20.81
CA LYS A 6 30.03 4.09 20.81
C LYS A 6 28.61 4.50 20.40
N MET A 7 28.20 4.18 19.18
CA MET A 7 26.79 4.17 18.78
C MET A 7 26.09 3.02 19.50
N LYS A 8 25.42 3.32 20.60
CA LYS A 8 24.41 2.42 21.18
C LYS A 8 23.19 2.44 20.24
N SER A 9 22.94 1.32 19.59
CA SER A 9 21.70 1.05 18.86
C SER A 9 20.53 0.99 19.86
N PHE A 10 19.91 2.14 20.08
CA PHE A 10 18.68 2.25 20.88
C PHE A 10 17.51 1.90 19.98
N VAL A 11 17.08 0.64 19.94
CA VAL A 11 15.77 0.24 19.44
C VAL A 11 14.78 0.62 20.54
N PRO A 12 13.88 1.60 20.33
CA PRO A 12 12.92 1.97 21.37
C PRO A 12 12.02 0.76 21.66
N ALA A 13 11.79 0.46 22.92
CA ALA A 13 10.87 -0.60 23.39
C ALA A 13 9.48 -0.52 22.76
N ALA A 14 9.05 0.67 22.34
CA ALA A 14 7.84 0.91 21.55
C ALA A 14 7.82 0.16 20.21
N SER A 15 8.98 -0.07 19.56
CA SER A 15 9.06 -0.81 18.30
C SER A 15 8.81 -2.30 18.49
N LEU A 16 9.20 -2.85 19.64
CA LEU A 16 8.98 -4.26 19.97
C LEU A 16 7.52 -4.52 20.37
N ALA A 17 6.91 -3.61 21.12
CA ALA A 17 5.48 -3.66 21.44
C ALA A 17 4.59 -3.57 20.19
N TRP A 18 5.00 -2.79 19.17
CA TRP A 18 4.34 -2.69 17.88
C TRP A 18 4.40 -3.98 17.07
N LEU A 19 5.54 -4.68 17.07
CA LEU A 19 5.71 -5.97 16.41
C LEU A 19 4.92 -7.09 17.11
N LEU A 20 4.83 -7.06 18.43
CA LEU A 20 4.04 -8.03 19.23
C LEU A 20 2.53 -7.78 19.08
N MET A 21 2.06 -6.53 18.96
CA MET A 21 0.65 -6.22 18.71
C MET A 21 0.18 -6.54 17.28
N LEU A 22 1.10 -6.69 16.32
CA LEU A 22 0.77 -7.12 14.95
C LEU A 22 0.41 -8.61 14.85
N GLY A 23 0.36 -9.34 15.94
CA GLY A 23 -0.10 -10.74 15.98
C GLY A 23 0.82 -11.71 15.23
N PHE A 24 2.11 -11.40 15.12
CA PHE A 24 3.10 -12.36 14.64
C PHE A 24 3.31 -13.42 15.73
N ARG A 25 2.47 -14.44 15.74
CA ARG A 25 2.81 -15.71 16.37
C ARG A 25 3.96 -16.31 15.59
N ALA A 26 5.09 -16.50 16.25
CA ALA A 26 6.29 -17.14 15.71
C ALA A 26 6.09 -18.64 15.38
N ASP A 27 4.89 -19.18 15.54
CA ASP A 27 4.57 -20.60 15.41
C ASP A 27 4.37 -21.06 13.97
N ALA A 28 4.48 -20.18 12.96
CA ALA A 28 4.25 -20.55 11.55
C ALA A 28 5.51 -20.96 10.77
N LEU A 29 6.70 -21.02 11.41
CA LEU A 29 7.95 -21.30 10.70
C LEU A 29 8.63 -22.65 11.07
N THR A 30 7.98 -23.52 11.86
CA THR A 30 8.61 -24.78 12.30
C THR A 30 7.81 -26.03 11.98
N THR A 31 7.12 -26.12 10.85
CA THR A 31 6.59 -27.43 10.41
C THR A 31 6.48 -27.50 8.90
N SER A 32 7.62 -27.60 8.22
CA SER A 32 7.70 -28.19 6.88
C SER A 32 9.10 -28.68 6.60
N ALA A 33 9.50 -29.72 7.32
CA ALA A 33 10.60 -30.57 6.91
C ALA A 33 10.28 -32.00 7.37
N ILE A 34 10.45 -32.93 6.40
CA ILE A 34 10.54 -34.37 6.58
C ILE A 34 9.22 -35.13 6.71
N SER A 35 8.70 -35.57 5.56
CA SER A 35 8.22 -36.96 5.40
C SER A 35 8.40 -37.40 3.95
N SER A 36 9.60 -37.86 3.63
CA SER A 36 9.85 -38.75 2.49
C SER A 36 9.39 -40.16 2.88
N ARG A 37 8.27 -40.64 2.37
CA ARG A 37 7.94 -42.08 2.39
C ARG A 37 8.01 -42.61 0.98
N ARG A 38 8.96 -43.54 0.83
CA ARG A 38 9.17 -44.43 -0.31
C ARG A 38 7.89 -45.21 -0.62
N ALA A 39 7.50 -45.27 -1.87
CA ALA A 39 6.57 -46.28 -2.40
C ALA A 39 7.36 -47.49 -2.90
N PRO A 40 6.85 -48.73 -2.73
CA PRO A 40 7.54 -49.93 -3.19
C PRO A 40 7.29 -50.19 -4.67
N VAL A 41 8.35 -50.68 -5.29
CA VAL A 41 8.40 -51.23 -6.65
C VAL A 41 7.68 -52.56 -6.66
N SER A 42 6.72 -52.82 -7.57
CA SER A 42 6.25 -54.14 -7.92
C SER A 42 6.32 -54.35 -9.44
N SER A 43 7.19 -55.23 -9.76
CA SER A 43 7.35 -56.21 -10.84
C SER A 43 6.47 -56.14 -12.08
N PHE A 44 7.20 -56.16 -13.15
CA PHE A 44 6.91 -56.47 -14.56
C PHE A 44 6.38 -57.89 -14.76
N SER A 45 5.37 -58.09 -15.64
CA SER A 45 5.24 -59.28 -16.46
C SER A 45 4.39 -59.03 -17.72
N PRO A 46 4.79 -59.57 -18.88
CA PRO A 46 4.18 -59.26 -20.17
C PRO A 46 3.25 -60.37 -20.67
N GLY A 47 2.30 -60.03 -21.48
CA GLY A 47 1.63 -61.08 -22.23
C GLY A 47 0.30 -60.73 -22.90
N ARG A 48 0.38 -60.67 -24.26
CA ARG A 48 -0.55 -61.20 -25.26
C ARG A 48 -1.81 -60.35 -25.67
N ARG A 49 -1.68 -60.05 -26.96
CA ARG A 49 -2.55 -60.29 -28.15
C ARG A 49 -3.81 -59.46 -28.34
N LEU A 50 -3.73 -58.87 -29.49
CA LEU A 50 -4.67 -58.40 -30.47
C LEU A 50 -6.03 -59.10 -30.52
N GLN A 51 -7.11 -58.34 -30.55
CA GLN A 51 -8.25 -58.58 -31.43
C GLN A 51 -8.92 -57.25 -31.80
N ALA A 52 -9.06 -57.08 -33.10
CA ALA A 52 -9.80 -56.00 -33.71
C ALA A 52 -11.28 -56.36 -33.79
N SER A 53 -12.19 -55.48 -33.57
CA SER A 53 -13.44 -55.40 -34.34
C SER A 53 -14.32 -54.20 -33.89
N SER A 54 -14.75 -53.53 -34.89
CA SER A 54 -16.04 -52.84 -35.14
C SER A 54 -16.26 -51.46 -34.57
N TRP A 55 -16.31 -50.56 -35.52
CA TRP A 55 -16.90 -49.23 -35.46
C TRP A 55 -18.35 -49.27 -34.99
N SER A 56 -18.68 -48.41 -34.05
CA SER A 56 -20.00 -47.79 -33.96
C SER A 56 -19.85 -46.37 -33.45
N SER A 57 -20.23 -45.44 -34.34
CA SER A 57 -20.37 -44.00 -34.08
C SER A 57 -21.46 -43.75 -33.04
N SER A 58 -21.10 -43.16 -31.92
CA SER A 58 -22.07 -42.46 -31.06
C SER A 58 -21.49 -41.13 -30.62
N SER A 59 -22.07 -40.09 -31.19
CA SER A 59 -21.89 -38.69 -30.80
C SER A 59 -22.31 -38.51 -29.35
N SER A 60 -21.37 -38.28 -28.45
CA SER A 60 -21.65 -37.81 -27.10
C SER A 60 -21.02 -36.45 -26.92
N SER A 61 -21.90 -35.45 -26.89
CA SER A 61 -21.61 -34.09 -26.49
C SER A 61 -21.01 -34.00 -25.09
N SER A 62 -19.70 -33.78 -25.01
CA SER A 62 -19.05 -33.51 -23.72
C SER A 62 -19.40 -32.07 -23.24
N SER A 63 -20.42 -32.00 -22.43
CA SER A 63 -20.67 -30.81 -21.62
C SER A 63 -19.50 -30.64 -20.63
N ARG A 64 -18.61 -29.69 -20.91
CA ARG A 64 -17.63 -29.20 -19.91
C ARG A 64 -18.40 -28.66 -18.71
N ARG A 65 -18.50 -29.48 -17.66
CA ARG A 65 -18.90 -28.98 -16.32
C ARG A 65 -17.83 -27.97 -15.88
N ARG A 66 -18.16 -26.68 -16.04
CA ARG A 66 -17.51 -25.63 -15.29
C ARG A 66 -17.79 -25.91 -13.81
N ARG A 67 -16.77 -26.27 -13.04
CA ARG A 67 -16.83 -26.25 -11.59
C ARG A 67 -17.08 -24.79 -11.19
N ALA A 68 -18.34 -24.47 -10.92
CA ALA A 68 -18.69 -23.27 -10.21
C ALA A 68 -18.08 -23.42 -8.82
N VAL A 69 -17.11 -22.56 -8.50
CA VAL A 69 -16.67 -22.36 -7.12
C VAL A 69 -17.88 -21.78 -6.41
N SER A 70 -18.50 -22.61 -5.60
CA SER A 70 -19.59 -22.21 -4.71
C SER A 70 -19.04 -21.22 -3.69
N VAL A 71 -19.14 -19.95 -3.99
CA VAL A 71 -19.07 -18.90 -2.97
C VAL A 71 -20.39 -18.99 -2.22
N ALA A 72 -20.35 -19.53 -1.01
CA ALA A 72 -21.50 -19.58 -0.12
C ALA A 72 -22.12 -18.20 -0.02
N PRO A 73 -23.45 -18.04 -0.21
CA PRO A 73 -24.11 -16.75 -0.02
C PRO A 73 -24.06 -16.42 1.47
N ARG A 74 -23.23 -15.43 1.83
CA ARG A 74 -23.33 -14.82 3.15
C ARG A 74 -24.63 -14.01 3.21
N ALA A 75 -25.53 -14.51 4.05
CA ALA A 75 -26.64 -13.85 4.72
C ALA A 75 -27.34 -12.73 3.92
N SER A 76 -28.56 -13.08 3.52
CA SER A 76 -29.67 -12.16 3.24
C SER A 76 -29.65 -10.98 4.22
N LEU A 77 -29.32 -9.78 3.75
CA LEU A 77 -29.55 -8.55 4.47
C LEU A 77 -31.02 -8.22 4.32
N ALA A 78 -31.80 -8.52 5.40
CA ALA A 78 -33.16 -8.01 5.59
C ALA A 78 -33.13 -6.48 5.39
N ALA A 79 -33.99 -6.01 4.49
CA ALA A 79 -34.32 -4.61 4.36
C ALA A 79 -35.05 -4.16 5.63
N GLY A 80 -34.35 -3.44 6.50
CA GLY A 80 -34.91 -2.92 7.74
C GLY A 80 -34.18 -1.64 8.13
N PHE A 81 -34.90 -0.55 8.07
CA PHE A 81 -34.72 0.77 8.67
C PHE A 81 -33.30 1.41 8.67
N PRO A 82 -33.16 2.69 8.29
CA PRO A 82 -31.93 3.44 8.38
C PRO A 82 -31.60 3.77 9.84
N GLY A 83 -30.84 2.89 10.50
CA GLY A 83 -30.48 3.14 11.91
C GLY A 83 -29.57 2.11 12.55
N PHE A 84 -29.45 0.91 11.99
CA PHE A 84 -28.59 -0.12 12.58
C PHE A 84 -27.43 -0.48 11.62
N LEU A 85 -26.24 0.02 11.91
CA LEU A 85 -25.02 -0.55 11.35
C LEU A 85 -24.93 -2.03 11.80
N PRO A 86 -24.55 -2.97 10.91
CA PRO A 86 -24.36 -4.37 11.30
C PRO A 86 -23.46 -4.48 12.53
N ALA A 87 -23.78 -5.35 13.48
CA ALA A 87 -23.02 -5.52 14.72
C ALA A 87 -21.51 -5.73 14.50
N ALA A 88 -21.16 -6.42 13.40
CA ALA A 88 -19.76 -6.59 13.00
C ALA A 88 -19.05 -5.26 12.67
N LEU A 89 -19.75 -4.31 12.05
CA LEU A 89 -19.18 -2.98 11.73
C LEU A 89 -19.06 -2.14 13.00
N THR A 90 -20.02 -2.20 13.90
CA THR A 90 -19.94 -1.48 15.18
C THR A 90 -18.81 -2.02 16.06
N THR A 91 -18.60 -3.35 16.09
CA THR A 91 -17.51 -3.98 16.83
C THR A 91 -16.14 -3.63 16.23
N GLN A 92 -16.02 -3.66 14.90
CA GLN A 92 -14.77 -3.32 14.23
C GLN A 92 -14.43 -1.83 14.35
N ALA A 93 -15.42 -0.96 14.24
CA ALA A 93 -15.27 0.49 14.44
C ALA A 93 -14.91 0.82 15.90
N GLY A 94 -15.56 0.16 16.87
CA GLY A 94 -15.23 0.31 18.29
C GLY A 94 -13.80 -0.13 18.62
N ALA A 95 -13.37 -1.27 18.08
CA ALA A 95 -11.98 -1.73 18.20
C ALA A 95 -11.00 -0.74 17.56
N GLY A 96 -11.32 -0.23 16.37
CA GLY A 96 -10.52 0.78 15.69
C GLY A 96 -10.38 2.06 16.52
N PHE A 97 -11.48 2.55 17.06
CA PHE A 97 -11.49 3.70 17.96
C PHE A 97 -10.60 3.46 19.20
N GLY A 98 -10.83 2.36 19.89
CA GLY A 98 -10.09 2.02 21.14
C GLY A 98 -8.59 1.88 20.89
N ILE A 99 -8.20 1.12 19.87
CA ILE A 99 -6.78 0.89 19.54
C ILE A 99 -6.09 2.19 19.12
N ASN A 100 -6.70 2.98 18.21
CA ASN A 100 -6.09 4.23 17.78
C ASN A 100 -6.00 5.25 18.93
N THR A 101 -6.98 5.27 19.84
CA THR A 101 -6.95 6.12 21.02
C THR A 101 -5.82 5.69 21.97
N ALA A 102 -5.71 4.40 22.26
CA ALA A 102 -4.66 3.88 23.13
C ALA A 102 -3.26 4.16 22.56
N LEU A 103 -3.06 3.91 21.26
CA LEU A 103 -1.80 4.20 20.57
C LEU A 103 -1.50 5.70 20.49
N GLY A 104 -2.51 6.52 20.23
CA GLY A 104 -2.38 7.98 20.24
C GLY A 104 -1.94 8.53 21.58
N LEU A 105 -2.58 8.09 22.67
CA LEU A 105 -2.22 8.47 24.03
C LEU A 105 -0.82 7.96 24.41
N ALA A 106 -0.52 6.69 24.15
CA ALA A 106 0.79 6.12 24.42
C ALA A 106 1.91 6.85 23.67
N GLY A 107 1.68 7.16 22.40
CA GLY A 107 2.63 7.89 21.56
C GLY A 107 2.79 9.36 21.97
N ALA A 108 1.71 10.01 22.42
CA ALA A 108 1.76 11.35 22.99
C ALA A 108 2.55 11.36 24.31
N PHE A 109 2.27 10.40 25.19
CA PHE A 109 2.94 10.28 26.49
C PHE A 109 4.44 9.98 26.33
N THR A 110 4.82 9.08 25.43
CA THR A 110 6.23 8.72 25.17
C THR A 110 6.97 9.69 24.27
N GLY A 111 6.28 10.63 23.66
CA GLY A 111 6.83 11.52 22.64
C GLY A 111 7.22 10.79 21.33
N ALA A 112 6.81 9.54 21.14
CA ALA A 112 7.20 8.74 19.97
C ALA A 112 6.77 9.38 18.65
N TYR A 113 5.59 9.99 18.61
CA TYR A 113 5.06 10.65 17.40
C TYR A 113 5.59 12.07 17.18
N SER A 114 6.16 12.70 18.20
CA SER A 114 6.62 14.11 18.13
C SER A 114 7.69 14.35 17.05
N LYS A 115 8.37 13.30 16.60
CA LYS A 115 9.39 13.34 15.53
C LYS A 115 8.79 13.15 14.11
N MET A 116 7.54 12.73 14.00
CA MET A 116 6.90 12.40 12.72
C MET A 116 5.63 13.20 12.46
N LEU A 117 4.91 13.56 13.52
CA LEU A 117 3.62 14.25 13.44
C LEU A 117 3.63 15.52 14.31
N THR A 118 2.90 16.54 13.86
CA THR A 118 2.51 17.67 14.73
C THR A 118 1.37 17.21 15.65
N PRO A 119 1.07 17.92 16.76
CA PRO A 119 -0.07 17.55 17.63
C PRO A 119 -1.41 17.52 16.87
N SER A 120 -1.67 18.51 16.00
CA SER A 120 -2.84 18.52 15.13
C SER A 120 -2.79 17.38 14.09
N GLY A 121 -1.61 17.09 13.52
CA GLY A 121 -1.40 15.96 12.62
C GLY A 121 -1.71 14.61 13.29
N LEU A 122 -1.39 14.46 14.58
CA LEU A 122 -1.72 13.26 15.35
C LEU A 122 -3.24 13.04 15.48
N LEU A 123 -4.02 14.10 15.73
CA LEU A 123 -5.47 14.02 15.80
C LEU A 123 -6.08 13.58 14.47
N HIS A 124 -5.60 14.15 13.36
CA HIS A 124 -6.08 13.76 12.02
C HIS A 124 -5.61 12.36 11.61
N ALA A 125 -4.39 11.95 11.99
CA ALA A 125 -3.91 10.58 11.80
C ALA A 125 -4.73 9.56 12.63
N TRP A 126 -5.16 9.93 13.85
CA TRP A 126 -6.09 9.14 14.65
C TRP A 126 -7.43 8.95 13.92
N ALA A 127 -8.05 10.02 13.42
CA ALA A 127 -9.31 9.94 12.68
C ALA A 127 -9.18 9.06 11.43
N LEU A 128 -8.10 9.25 10.66
CA LEU A 128 -7.78 8.39 9.52
C LEU A 128 -7.62 6.92 9.94
N GLY A 129 -6.91 6.66 11.03
CA GLY A 129 -6.70 5.32 11.56
C GLY A 129 -8.00 4.63 11.95
N VAL A 130 -8.96 5.36 12.55
CA VAL A 130 -10.31 4.87 12.86
C VAL A 130 -11.05 4.50 11.57
N ILE A 131 -11.04 5.36 10.55
CA ILE A 131 -11.69 5.11 9.25
C ILE A 131 -11.11 3.84 8.59
N LEU A 132 -9.79 3.75 8.49
CA LEU A 132 -9.11 2.62 7.86
C LEU A 132 -9.34 1.31 8.60
N TRP A 133 -9.30 1.34 9.93
CA TRP A 133 -9.56 0.15 10.74
C TRP A 133 -11.01 -0.31 10.61
N SER A 134 -11.96 0.61 10.63
CA SER A 134 -13.39 0.29 10.50
C SER A 134 -13.72 -0.41 9.18
N SER A 135 -13.03 -0.06 8.10
CA SER A 135 -13.27 -0.62 6.77
C SER A 135 -12.39 -1.84 6.47
N PHE A 136 -11.09 -1.66 6.53
CA PHE A 136 -10.11 -2.65 6.08
C PHE A 136 -9.50 -3.46 7.25
N GLY A 137 -9.90 -3.16 8.49
CA GLY A 137 -9.33 -3.76 9.69
C GLY A 137 -7.86 -3.43 9.89
N TRP A 138 -7.18 -4.26 10.70
CA TRP A 138 -5.76 -4.10 10.96
C TRP A 138 -4.89 -4.11 9.70
N ARG A 139 -5.33 -4.79 8.64
CA ARG A 139 -4.60 -4.93 7.36
C ARG A 139 -4.42 -3.59 6.66
N GLY A 140 -5.52 -2.86 6.46
CA GLY A 140 -5.46 -1.53 5.85
C GLY A 140 -4.78 -0.52 6.77
N TRP A 141 -5.08 -0.55 8.04
CA TRP A 141 -4.46 0.33 9.01
C TRP A 141 -2.93 0.16 9.05
N SER A 142 -2.43 -1.09 9.12
CA SER A 142 -0.99 -1.37 9.15
C SER A 142 -0.28 -0.98 7.85
N LEU A 143 -0.93 -1.09 6.70
CA LEU A 143 -0.37 -0.62 5.42
C LEU A 143 -0.12 0.89 5.46
N CYS A 144 -1.06 1.68 6.00
CA CYS A 144 -0.85 3.12 6.20
C CYS A 144 0.30 3.42 7.17
N VAL A 145 0.47 2.60 8.20
CA VAL A 145 1.60 2.71 9.13
C VAL A 145 2.94 2.42 8.44
N VAL A 146 3.00 1.38 7.61
CA VAL A 146 4.20 1.08 6.80
C VAL A 146 4.56 2.28 5.92
N TYR A 147 3.55 2.88 5.25
CA TYR A 147 3.75 4.12 4.49
C TYR A 147 4.33 5.24 5.36
N LEU A 148 3.74 5.53 6.53
CA LEU A 148 4.19 6.58 7.42
C LEU A 148 5.65 6.37 7.87
N LEU A 149 6.00 5.14 8.24
CA LEU A 149 7.34 4.80 8.69
C LEU A 149 8.38 4.87 7.56
N ALA A 150 8.08 4.29 6.41
CA ALA A 150 8.97 4.29 5.26
C ALA A 150 9.16 5.72 4.70
N GLY A 151 8.06 6.45 4.52
CA GLY A 151 8.09 7.84 4.07
C GLY A 151 8.84 8.75 5.03
N SER A 152 8.63 8.61 6.35
CA SER A 152 9.37 9.41 7.34
C SER A 152 10.87 9.09 7.38
N ARG A 153 11.27 7.86 7.05
CA ARG A 153 12.69 7.50 6.97
C ARG A 153 13.35 8.07 5.73
N VAL A 154 12.72 7.92 4.56
CA VAL A 154 13.30 8.44 3.31
C VAL A 154 13.39 9.96 3.33
N THR A 155 12.42 10.66 3.91
CA THR A 155 12.47 12.13 4.07
C THR A 155 13.70 12.58 4.85
N LYS A 156 14.19 11.77 5.80
CA LYS A 156 15.38 12.11 6.61
C LYS A 156 16.72 11.81 5.91
N VAL A 157 16.70 11.15 4.76
CA VAL A 157 17.93 10.87 4.00
C VAL A 157 18.55 12.19 3.57
N LYS A 158 19.82 12.40 3.94
CA LYS A 158 20.58 13.64 3.70
C LYS A 158 19.81 14.92 4.01
N MET A 159 19.02 14.93 5.08
CA MET A 159 18.20 16.09 5.44
C MET A 159 19.05 17.34 5.64
N ALA A 160 20.21 17.25 6.27
CA ALA A 160 21.10 18.40 6.47
C ALA A 160 21.56 19.03 5.13
N ASP A 161 21.92 18.20 4.15
CA ASP A 161 22.35 18.66 2.82
C ASP A 161 21.16 19.31 2.07
N LYS A 162 19.97 18.70 2.16
CA LYS A 162 18.74 19.24 1.54
C LYS A 162 18.36 20.59 2.15
N VAL A 163 18.47 20.73 3.47
CA VAL A 163 18.19 21.99 4.18
C VAL A 163 19.24 23.06 3.79
N ALA A 164 20.51 22.71 3.71
CA ALA A 164 21.57 23.64 3.27
C ALA A 164 21.36 24.15 1.83
N LEU A 165 20.72 23.33 0.98
CA LEU A 165 20.35 23.72 -0.39
C LEU A 165 18.98 24.41 -0.50
N GLY A 166 18.24 24.59 0.61
CA GLY A 166 16.92 25.20 0.60
C GLY A 166 15.81 24.31 0.01
N ILE A 167 16.08 23.01 -0.21
CA ILE A 167 15.14 22.04 -0.79
C ILE A 167 14.67 20.97 0.21
N GLY A 168 14.97 21.17 1.50
CA GLY A 168 14.58 20.27 2.58
C GLY A 168 13.08 20.39 2.90
N GLU A 169 12.49 19.27 3.33
CA GLU A 169 11.09 19.24 3.74
C GLU A 169 10.83 20.14 4.95
N GLY A 170 9.75 20.90 4.89
CA GLY A 170 9.37 21.84 5.95
C GLY A 170 9.19 21.13 7.30
N ARG A 171 9.32 21.90 8.39
CA ARG A 171 9.18 21.40 9.78
C ARG A 171 10.07 20.19 10.11
N GLY A 172 11.20 20.02 9.42
CA GLY A 172 12.08 18.86 9.58
C GLY A 172 11.40 17.53 9.21
N GLY A 173 10.43 17.57 8.29
CA GLY A 173 9.67 16.40 7.83
C GLY A 173 8.54 15.97 8.77
N LYS A 174 8.13 16.80 9.75
CA LYS A 174 6.95 16.53 10.59
C LYS A 174 5.67 16.82 9.80
N ARG A 175 4.76 15.85 9.79
CA ARG A 175 3.52 15.91 9.02
C ARG A 175 2.41 16.56 9.83
N GLY A 176 1.75 17.56 9.26
CA GLY A 176 0.55 18.20 9.77
C GLY A 176 -0.74 17.58 9.20
N PRO A 177 -1.91 18.15 9.56
CA PRO A 177 -3.21 17.71 9.04
C PRO A 177 -3.28 17.70 7.52
N GLU A 178 -2.73 18.74 6.90
CA GLU A 178 -2.67 18.89 5.45
C GLU A 178 -1.90 17.75 4.78
N ASN A 179 -0.77 17.33 5.37
CA ASN A 179 0.00 16.20 4.85
C ASN A 179 -0.73 14.87 5.05
N VAL A 180 -1.48 14.69 6.16
CA VAL A 180 -2.27 13.48 6.41
C VAL A 180 -3.33 13.31 5.32
N TRP A 181 -4.12 14.36 5.06
CA TRP A 181 -5.19 14.29 4.07
C TRP A 181 -4.67 14.36 2.63
N GLY A 182 -3.69 15.20 2.32
CA GLY A 182 -3.05 15.19 1.00
C GLY A 182 -2.51 13.81 0.63
N SER A 183 -1.99 13.05 1.60
CA SER A 183 -1.44 11.72 1.35
C SER A 183 -2.46 10.59 1.34
N ALA A 184 -3.54 10.67 2.13
CA ALA A 184 -4.38 9.51 2.41
C ALA A 184 -5.88 9.75 2.23
N ALA A 185 -6.32 10.93 1.76
CA ALA A 185 -7.74 11.19 1.52
C ALA A 185 -8.34 10.21 0.50
N THR A 186 -7.63 9.91 -0.59
CA THR A 186 -8.06 8.89 -1.57
C THR A 186 -8.25 7.52 -0.90
N GLY A 187 -7.32 7.13 -0.04
CA GLY A 187 -7.44 5.90 0.74
C GLY A 187 -8.64 5.90 1.69
N ALA A 188 -8.92 7.03 2.35
CA ALA A 188 -10.10 7.19 3.19
C ALA A 188 -11.40 7.14 2.37
N LEU A 189 -11.44 7.72 1.17
CA LEU A 189 -12.57 7.60 0.25
C LEU A 189 -12.81 6.15 -0.17
N CYS A 190 -11.76 5.41 -0.51
CA CYS A 190 -11.86 3.97 -0.78
C CYS A 190 -12.40 3.20 0.44
N ALA A 191 -11.94 3.53 1.65
CA ALA A 191 -12.41 2.91 2.88
C ALA A 191 -13.90 3.16 3.11
N LEU A 192 -14.35 4.39 2.99
CA LEU A 192 -15.77 4.76 3.12
C LEU A 192 -16.62 4.12 2.03
N ALA A 193 -16.12 4.07 0.79
CA ALA A 193 -16.79 3.41 -0.31
C ALA A 193 -16.95 1.90 -0.08
N ALA A 194 -15.92 1.22 0.46
CA ALA A 194 -15.98 -0.19 0.81
C ALA A 194 -17.02 -0.48 1.92
N LEU A 195 -17.18 0.42 2.88
CA LEU A 195 -18.24 0.32 3.90
C LEU A 195 -19.62 0.52 3.30
N ARG A 196 -19.78 1.48 2.38
CA ARG A 196 -21.07 1.81 1.77
C ARG A 196 -21.51 0.78 0.72
N TRP A 197 -20.56 0.20 -0.02
CA TRP A 197 -20.76 -0.77 -1.09
C TRP A 197 -19.90 -2.02 -0.89
N PRO A 198 -20.22 -2.90 0.06
CA PRO A 198 -19.40 -4.08 0.40
C PRO A 198 -19.15 -5.03 -0.78
N GLN A 199 -20.07 -5.06 -1.76
CA GLN A 199 -19.90 -5.85 -2.99
C GLN A 199 -18.71 -5.42 -3.83
N HIS A 200 -18.24 -4.19 -3.69
CA HIS A 200 -17.06 -3.64 -4.37
C HIS A 200 -15.82 -3.55 -3.48
N ALA A 201 -15.85 -4.18 -2.29
CA ALA A 201 -14.75 -4.06 -1.32
C ALA A 201 -13.39 -4.47 -1.89
N ALA A 202 -13.33 -5.52 -2.72
CA ALA A 202 -12.07 -5.95 -3.34
C ALA A 202 -11.48 -4.86 -4.27
N LEU A 203 -12.34 -4.17 -5.01
CA LEU A 203 -11.95 -3.08 -5.90
C LEU A 203 -11.50 -1.85 -5.10
N MET A 204 -12.17 -1.56 -3.98
CA MET A 204 -11.79 -0.47 -3.08
C MET A 204 -10.48 -0.76 -2.34
N ASN A 205 -10.22 -2.02 -1.98
CA ASN A 205 -8.92 -2.46 -1.44
C ASN A 205 -7.79 -2.18 -2.45
N LEU A 206 -8.00 -2.54 -3.73
CA LEU A 206 -7.03 -2.29 -4.79
C LEU A 206 -6.77 -0.78 -4.95
N GLY A 207 -7.82 0.03 -5.03
CA GLY A 207 -7.71 1.50 -5.12
C GLY A 207 -6.98 2.09 -3.92
N TYR A 208 -7.27 1.61 -2.71
CA TYR A 208 -6.58 2.00 -1.50
C TYR A 208 -5.08 1.68 -1.56
N VAL A 209 -4.72 0.42 -1.85
CA VAL A 209 -3.32 0.00 -1.94
C VAL A 209 -2.58 0.79 -3.02
N ALA A 210 -3.19 0.98 -4.20
CA ALA A 210 -2.61 1.76 -5.29
C ALA A 210 -2.40 3.24 -4.90
N SER A 211 -3.36 3.87 -4.21
CA SER A 211 -3.23 5.26 -3.77
C SER A 211 -2.07 5.46 -2.78
N ILE A 212 -1.92 4.54 -1.81
CA ILE A 212 -0.81 4.59 -0.84
C ILE A 212 0.53 4.23 -1.50
N ALA A 213 0.53 3.29 -2.45
CA ALA A 213 1.71 2.97 -3.24
C ALA A 213 2.18 4.17 -4.08
N THR A 214 1.24 4.88 -4.69
CA THR A 214 1.51 6.11 -5.43
C THR A 214 2.14 7.16 -4.52
N LYS A 215 1.59 7.36 -3.33
CA LYS A 215 2.15 8.34 -2.40
C LYS A 215 3.54 7.97 -1.88
N LEU A 216 3.80 6.68 -1.62
CA LEU A 216 5.14 6.26 -1.22
C LEU A 216 6.13 6.35 -2.39
N SER A 217 5.70 6.00 -3.60
CA SER A 217 6.48 6.17 -4.83
C SER A 217 6.92 7.62 -5.02
N ASP A 218 5.99 8.54 -4.97
CA ASP A 218 6.24 9.97 -5.08
C ASP A 218 7.21 10.48 -4.00
N THR A 219 6.97 10.11 -2.74
CA THR A 219 7.84 10.49 -1.63
C THR A 219 9.27 9.94 -1.80
N PHE A 220 9.41 8.69 -2.25
CA PHE A 220 10.73 8.10 -2.52
C PHE A 220 11.41 8.76 -3.71
N ALA A 221 10.67 9.01 -4.79
CA ALA A 221 11.19 9.65 -6.00
C ALA A 221 11.71 11.06 -5.69
N SER A 222 10.91 11.88 -5.01
CA SER A 222 11.26 13.26 -4.68
C SER A 222 12.41 13.33 -3.67
N GLU A 223 12.35 12.55 -2.59
CA GLU A 223 13.34 12.62 -1.51
C GLU A 223 14.71 12.04 -1.91
N ILE A 224 14.72 10.94 -2.67
CA ILE A 224 15.97 10.37 -3.20
C ILE A 224 16.47 11.21 -4.37
N GLY A 225 15.60 11.73 -5.23
CA GLY A 225 15.97 12.68 -6.28
C GLY A 225 16.64 13.94 -5.71
N LYS A 226 16.10 14.54 -4.65
CA LYS A 226 16.71 15.67 -3.93
C LYS A 226 18.05 15.30 -3.27
N ALA A 227 18.19 14.07 -2.76
CA ALA A 227 19.37 13.63 -2.03
C ALA A 227 20.53 13.18 -2.95
N TYR A 228 20.21 12.49 -4.05
CA TYR A 228 21.18 11.77 -4.86
C TYR A 228 21.05 12.05 -6.37
N GLY A 229 20.00 12.74 -6.85
CA GLY A 229 19.80 13.01 -8.27
C GLY A 229 21.03 13.71 -8.87
N TYR A 230 21.72 13.01 -9.76
CA TYR A 230 22.90 13.55 -10.41
C TYR A 230 22.51 14.39 -11.63
N ASN A 231 21.68 13.82 -12.50
CA ASN A 231 21.12 14.51 -13.66
C ASN A 231 19.60 14.64 -13.43
N CYS A 232 19.13 15.86 -13.17
CA CYS A 232 17.72 16.15 -13.05
C CYS A 232 17.25 16.89 -14.31
N PHE A 233 16.07 16.49 -14.80
CA PHE A 233 15.45 17.05 -15.99
C PHE A 233 14.04 17.47 -15.68
N LEU A 234 13.60 18.60 -16.21
CA LEU A 234 12.21 19.00 -16.16
C LEU A 234 11.40 18.05 -17.05
N ILE A 235 10.39 17.39 -16.48
CA ILE A 235 9.64 16.33 -17.18
C ILE A 235 8.97 16.81 -18.48
N THR A 236 8.57 18.08 -18.53
CA THR A 236 7.87 18.68 -19.69
C THR A 236 8.77 19.04 -20.87
N SER A 237 10.05 19.31 -20.64
CA SER A 237 10.96 19.82 -21.68
C SER A 237 12.24 19.01 -21.81
N LEU A 238 12.48 18.07 -20.89
CA LEU A 238 13.71 17.29 -20.77
C LEU A 238 14.99 18.14 -20.65
N LYS A 239 14.84 19.43 -20.33
CA LYS A 239 15.98 20.31 -20.08
C LYS A 239 16.59 20.03 -18.70
N PRO A 240 17.92 20.05 -18.58
CA PRO A 240 18.59 19.95 -17.28
C PRO A 240 18.14 21.08 -16.35
N VAL A 241 17.83 20.73 -15.11
CA VAL A 241 17.41 21.68 -14.06
C VAL A 241 18.09 21.30 -12.73
N PRO A 242 18.23 22.25 -11.80
CA PRO A 242 18.72 21.93 -10.46
C PRO A 242 17.80 20.91 -9.77
N ARG A 243 18.39 20.04 -8.94
CA ARG A 243 17.61 19.13 -8.08
C ARG A 243 16.74 19.92 -7.12
N GLY A 244 15.51 19.44 -6.89
CA GLY A 244 14.51 20.14 -6.07
C GLY A 244 13.65 21.14 -6.83
N THR A 245 13.87 21.32 -8.15
CA THR A 245 12.94 22.06 -9.02
C THR A 245 11.62 21.30 -9.11
N GLU A 246 10.49 21.99 -9.01
CA GLU A 246 9.17 21.37 -9.16
C GLU A 246 9.00 20.75 -10.55
N GLY A 247 8.54 19.50 -10.56
CA GLY A 247 8.45 18.71 -11.79
C GLY A 247 9.77 18.20 -12.36
N ALA A 248 10.87 18.32 -11.62
CA ALA A 248 12.14 17.70 -12.00
C ALA A 248 12.13 16.21 -11.69
N VAL A 249 12.63 15.40 -12.62
CA VAL A 249 12.79 13.95 -12.49
C VAL A 249 14.27 13.56 -12.64
N SER A 250 14.67 12.46 -12.00
CA SER A 250 16.00 11.85 -12.15
C SER A 250 15.88 10.33 -12.19
N VAL A 251 16.88 9.64 -12.71
CA VAL A 251 16.92 8.18 -12.76
C VAL A 251 16.91 7.60 -11.35
N GLU A 252 17.71 8.15 -10.43
CA GLU A 252 17.80 7.71 -9.04
C GLU A 252 16.46 7.87 -8.33
N GLY A 253 15.81 9.03 -8.52
CA GLY A 253 14.46 9.29 -7.98
C GLY A 253 13.44 8.32 -8.54
N THR A 254 13.40 8.12 -9.87
CA THR A 254 12.46 7.22 -10.52
C THR A 254 12.61 5.77 -10.03
N LEU A 255 13.84 5.26 -9.96
CA LEU A 255 14.09 3.90 -9.45
C LEU A 255 13.69 3.76 -7.98
N ALA A 256 13.98 4.78 -7.17
CA ALA A 256 13.54 4.81 -5.77
C ALA A 256 12.00 4.80 -5.67
N GLY A 257 11.31 5.57 -6.52
CA GLY A 257 9.85 5.58 -6.60
C GLY A 257 9.27 4.21 -6.91
N VAL A 258 9.83 3.51 -7.92
CA VAL A 258 9.44 2.11 -8.22
C VAL A 258 9.65 1.22 -6.98
N GLY A 259 10.79 1.35 -6.30
CA GLY A 259 11.04 0.62 -5.05
C GLY A 259 10.01 0.92 -3.98
N GLY A 260 9.64 2.19 -3.79
CA GLY A 260 8.60 2.62 -2.84
C GLY A 260 7.24 2.01 -3.15
N SER A 261 6.82 1.99 -4.42
CA SER A 261 5.56 1.39 -4.84
C SER A 261 5.54 -0.13 -4.59
N LEU A 262 6.64 -0.82 -4.89
CA LEU A 262 6.77 -2.26 -4.67
C LEU A 262 6.73 -2.64 -3.19
N ILE A 263 7.26 -1.82 -2.29
CA ILE A 263 7.16 -2.04 -0.83
C ILE A 263 5.68 -2.10 -0.42
N ILE A 264 4.85 -1.15 -0.86
CA ILE A 264 3.42 -1.12 -0.53
C ILE A 264 2.65 -2.24 -1.23
N ALA A 265 2.94 -2.51 -2.51
CA ALA A 265 2.31 -3.59 -3.26
C ALA A 265 2.57 -4.95 -2.60
N ALA A 266 3.84 -5.24 -2.29
CA ALA A 266 4.24 -6.48 -1.63
C ALA A 266 3.61 -6.62 -0.24
N TYR A 267 3.59 -5.55 0.56
CA TYR A 267 2.95 -5.57 1.87
C TYR A 267 1.43 -5.75 1.75
N GLY A 268 0.77 -5.06 0.81
CA GLY A 268 -0.65 -5.21 0.53
C GLY A 268 -1.03 -6.64 0.13
N ALA A 269 -0.20 -7.29 -0.70
CA ALA A 269 -0.34 -8.70 -1.06
C ALA A 269 -0.09 -9.62 0.15
N LEU A 270 0.94 -9.36 0.95
CA LEU A 270 1.28 -10.14 2.14
C LEU A 270 0.12 -10.18 3.13
N VAL A 271 -0.49 -9.03 3.42
CA VAL A 271 -1.62 -8.94 4.36
C VAL A 271 -2.98 -9.29 3.72
N GLY A 272 -3.01 -9.59 2.41
CA GLY A 272 -4.21 -10.04 1.70
C GLY A 272 -5.22 -8.93 1.41
N LEU A 273 -4.76 -7.70 1.16
CA LEU A 273 -5.58 -6.61 0.62
C LEU A 273 -5.73 -6.70 -0.89
N ILE A 274 -4.72 -7.21 -1.59
CA ILE A 274 -4.70 -7.46 -3.03
C ILE A 274 -4.25 -8.90 -3.32
N GLY A 275 -4.33 -9.35 -4.57
CA GLY A 275 -3.82 -10.64 -5.02
C GLY A 275 -2.31 -10.78 -4.78
N ARG A 276 -1.85 -12.03 -4.54
CA ARG A 276 -0.43 -12.36 -4.34
C ARG A 276 0.29 -12.73 -5.63
N ASP A 277 -0.32 -12.44 -6.75
CA ASP A 277 0.20 -12.72 -8.08
C ASP A 277 0.98 -11.52 -8.64
N CYS A 278 1.88 -11.79 -9.60
CA CYS A 278 2.70 -10.76 -10.21
C CYS A 278 1.88 -9.69 -10.93
N ARG A 279 0.67 -10.02 -11.40
CA ARG A 279 -0.20 -9.05 -12.09
C ARG A 279 -0.67 -7.99 -11.10
N SER A 280 -1.17 -8.39 -9.94
CA SER A 280 -1.62 -7.46 -8.89
C SER A 280 -0.49 -6.52 -8.44
N LEU A 281 0.73 -7.03 -8.27
CA LEU A 281 1.88 -6.21 -7.92
C LEU A 281 2.25 -5.24 -9.06
N ALA A 282 2.27 -5.73 -10.29
CA ALA A 282 2.59 -4.93 -11.48
C ALA A 282 1.55 -3.81 -11.71
N LEU A 283 0.26 -4.10 -11.51
CA LEU A 283 -0.80 -3.11 -11.61
C LEU A 283 -0.62 -1.98 -10.61
N VAL A 284 -0.36 -2.32 -9.34
CA VAL A 284 -0.14 -1.31 -8.30
C VAL A 284 1.11 -0.49 -8.59
N ALA A 285 2.20 -1.12 -9.05
CA ALA A 285 3.41 -0.41 -9.42
C ALA A 285 3.21 0.51 -10.64
N ALA A 286 2.48 0.04 -11.68
CA ALA A 286 2.14 0.84 -12.84
C ALA A 286 1.23 2.03 -12.47
N ALA A 287 0.22 1.80 -11.63
CA ALA A 287 -0.65 2.86 -11.12
C ALA A 287 0.14 3.93 -10.35
N ALA A 288 1.07 3.50 -9.50
CA ALA A 288 1.94 4.40 -8.76
C ALA A 288 2.84 5.21 -9.71
N PHE A 289 3.41 4.56 -10.73
CA PHE A 289 4.24 5.24 -11.72
C PHE A 289 3.44 6.29 -12.51
N VAL A 290 2.21 5.95 -12.95
CA VAL A 290 1.31 6.89 -13.64
C VAL A 290 0.97 8.08 -12.74
N GLY A 291 0.58 7.85 -11.49
CA GLY A 291 0.25 8.92 -10.55
C GLY A 291 1.45 9.83 -10.25
N THR A 292 2.62 9.26 -9.95
CA THR A 292 3.86 10.02 -9.68
C THR A 292 4.31 10.81 -10.91
N THR A 293 4.16 10.24 -12.11
CA THR A 293 4.44 10.95 -13.38
C THR A 293 3.49 12.13 -13.58
N ALA A 294 2.19 11.91 -13.35
CA ALA A 294 1.19 12.98 -13.46
C ALA A 294 1.47 14.12 -12.46
N GLU A 295 1.90 13.79 -11.24
CA GLU A 295 2.30 14.77 -10.23
C GLU A 295 3.46 15.63 -10.72
N SER A 296 4.51 15.02 -11.27
CA SER A 296 5.64 15.76 -11.84
C SER A 296 5.22 16.68 -13.00
N TYR A 297 4.27 16.26 -13.84
CA TYR A 297 3.69 17.13 -14.88
C TYR A 297 2.89 18.30 -14.30
N ILE A 298 2.06 18.05 -13.30
CA ILE A 298 1.26 19.09 -12.62
C ILE A 298 2.21 20.08 -11.94
N GLY A 299 3.24 19.61 -11.25
CA GLY A 299 4.26 20.44 -10.62
C GLY A 299 4.96 21.35 -11.64
N ALA A 300 5.42 20.79 -12.76
CA ALA A 300 6.12 21.54 -13.80
C ALA A 300 5.25 22.61 -14.49
N ILE A 301 3.94 22.38 -14.64
CA ILE A 301 3.08 23.24 -15.45
C ILE A 301 2.31 24.26 -14.62
N ALA A 302 1.83 23.87 -13.44
CA ALA A 302 0.74 24.54 -12.79
C ALA A 302 0.98 24.94 -11.32
N GLN A 303 1.87 24.27 -10.58
CA GLN A 303 1.98 24.45 -9.13
C GLN A 303 2.34 25.88 -8.73
N ASP A 304 3.30 26.51 -9.42
CA ASP A 304 3.71 27.89 -9.14
C ASP A 304 2.77 28.97 -9.72
N LYS A 305 1.86 28.57 -10.63
CA LYS A 305 0.99 29.51 -11.37
C LYS A 305 -0.42 29.58 -10.79
N VAL A 306 -0.89 28.51 -10.16
CA VAL A 306 -2.26 28.38 -9.66
C VAL A 306 -2.25 28.29 -8.15
N LYS A 307 -2.64 29.36 -7.46
CA LYS A 307 -2.64 29.46 -5.98
C LYS A 307 -3.42 28.35 -5.26
N LEU A 308 -4.39 27.71 -5.92
CA LEU A 308 -5.16 26.60 -5.37
C LEU A 308 -4.40 25.25 -5.42
N LEU A 309 -3.37 25.13 -6.26
CA LEU A 309 -2.58 23.91 -6.38
C LEU A 309 -1.45 23.93 -5.34
N THR A 310 -1.82 23.86 -4.08
CA THR A 310 -0.84 23.65 -3.01
C THR A 310 -0.23 22.25 -3.14
N ASN A 311 0.92 22.03 -2.54
CA ASN A 311 1.58 20.72 -2.51
C ASN A 311 0.64 19.60 -2.02
N GLU A 312 -0.24 19.89 -1.08
CA GLU A 312 -1.21 18.93 -0.53
C GLU A 312 -2.31 18.57 -1.53
N VAL A 313 -2.78 19.56 -2.32
CA VAL A 313 -3.76 19.33 -3.39
C VAL A 313 -3.13 18.49 -4.49
N VAL A 314 -1.90 18.78 -4.87
CA VAL A 314 -1.15 17.99 -5.87
C VAL A 314 -0.95 16.56 -5.38
N ASN A 315 -0.60 16.38 -4.11
CA ASN A 315 -0.50 15.07 -3.46
C ASN A 315 -1.82 14.29 -3.45
N PHE A 316 -2.93 14.96 -3.19
CA PHE A 316 -4.25 14.34 -3.28
C PHE A 316 -4.57 13.90 -4.72
N LEU A 317 -4.34 14.77 -5.71
CA LEU A 317 -4.55 14.45 -7.12
C LEU A 317 -3.67 13.29 -7.59
N ASN A 318 -2.42 13.26 -7.19
CA ASN A 318 -1.49 12.17 -7.42
C ASN A 318 -2.07 10.83 -6.94
N THR A 319 -2.46 10.74 -5.66
CA THR A 319 -3.04 9.52 -5.09
C THR A 319 -4.37 9.14 -5.73
N LEU A 320 -5.19 10.12 -6.11
CA LEU A 320 -6.46 9.92 -6.80
C LEU A 320 -6.24 9.32 -8.20
N ILE A 321 -5.30 9.87 -8.97
CA ILE A 321 -4.96 9.37 -10.30
C ILE A 321 -4.47 7.93 -10.22
N GLY A 322 -3.54 7.61 -9.31
CA GLY A 322 -3.04 6.26 -9.14
C GLY A 322 -4.12 5.27 -8.71
N GLY A 323 -4.95 5.63 -7.72
CA GLY A 323 -6.07 4.80 -7.28
C GLY A 323 -7.11 4.57 -8.38
N ALA A 324 -7.50 5.64 -9.09
CA ALA A 324 -8.46 5.56 -10.18
C ALA A 324 -7.93 4.74 -11.36
N PHE A 325 -6.66 4.88 -11.71
CA PHE A 325 -6.01 4.08 -12.75
C PHE A 325 -6.09 2.59 -12.42
N ALA A 326 -5.71 2.18 -11.21
CA ALA A 326 -5.77 0.78 -10.81
C ALA A 326 -7.21 0.22 -10.85
N ILE A 327 -8.19 0.99 -10.35
CA ILE A 327 -9.60 0.63 -10.41
C ILE A 327 -10.07 0.52 -11.86
N GLY A 328 -9.75 1.51 -12.70
CA GLY A 328 -10.15 1.55 -14.11
C GLY A 328 -9.63 0.35 -14.91
N VAL A 329 -8.37 0.00 -14.73
CA VAL A 329 -7.76 -1.18 -15.36
C VAL A 329 -8.42 -2.47 -14.86
N ALA A 330 -8.69 -2.60 -13.56
CA ALA A 330 -9.36 -3.78 -13.03
C ALA A 330 -10.80 -3.95 -13.54
N VAL A 331 -11.54 -2.86 -13.73
CA VAL A 331 -12.92 -2.88 -14.24
C VAL A 331 -12.98 -3.12 -15.75
N SER A 332 -11.97 -2.66 -16.51
CA SER A 332 -11.96 -2.83 -17.98
C SER A 332 -11.83 -4.29 -18.43
N GLY A 333 -11.50 -5.22 -17.52
CA GLY A 333 -11.30 -6.63 -17.87
C GLY A 333 -10.03 -6.92 -18.66
N VAL A 334 -9.19 -5.93 -18.89
CA VAL A 334 -7.87 -6.08 -19.56
C VAL A 334 -6.86 -6.74 -18.63
N TRP A 335 -7.19 -6.79 -17.35
CA TRP A 335 -6.31 -7.25 -16.27
C TRP A 335 -6.68 -8.62 -15.71
#